data_0e5d180be3d0ceec90bde0af0e3faed4
#
_entry.id   0e5d180be3d0ceec90bde0af0e3faed4
#
_cell.length_a   1.000
_cell.length_b   1.000
_cell.length_c   1.000
_cell.angle_alpha   90.00
_cell.angle_beta   90.00
_cell.angle_gamma   90.00
#
_symmetry.space_group_name_H-M   'P 1'
#
loop_
_entity.id
_entity.type
_entity.pdbx_description
1 polymer ?
#
loop_
_entity_poly.entity_id
_entity_poly.type
_entity_poly.pdbx_seq_one_letter_code
_entity_poly.pdbx_strand_id
1 'polypeptide(L)'
;LGISKSVSKKQKESALIMRKQTKIAAVVSAAALLALGASMTSFAASKGTWMMVDGEWYCYDKNGDAYTNVFCSSNGKEYYVGDDGQLVRSEWVDYDGSYYFVNSSGAKITNDWRLTTPYDDDTADEEWYYFKSNGKRAENEKITYKGKTYYFDTDGKMLTGWVTTGDGTSSVNEATGYEADHTFYCDETGARVEGAWVKDTEPGTDDDDADADEYWYYLKKATGKPATGKQSNINGQIYLFNEEGQMQVGWVARSDSKTKNFVQLDKEDEEQDMILLSDYADSEVYYCGDEDDGHAKKNKWLKTWLPSDTEEEEDDKEWFWFDKNGKLYRADADAKSASNAQKYKLEEGNLVYDGAAEEQKVNKKKVNSKDYWFREDGVMLSKFYMLKNDSAKDSMFYFGGSDDGSMKTGAQTVKDNTGDSYKFYFYTKDSYGYAKGAGVIGNQSNKLYYYGLQIQADDYKYQLAEVAGKKFIVNSNGTIQHSANTEYKEDGDVLIKADDAKYETTGQFKYAIESGVTSNVADVDISGFVQGK
;
A
#
# COMPACT_ATOMS: atom_id res chain seq x y z
N LEU A 1 -26.28 -2.66 -10.84
CA LEU A 1 -25.95 -3.58 -9.74
C LEU A 1 -26.23 -5.06 -10.06
N GLY A 2 -26.54 -5.47 -11.29
CA GLY A 2 -26.84 -6.85 -11.71
C GLY A 2 -25.84 -7.48 -12.68
N ILE A 3 -24.90 -6.74 -13.24
CA ILE A 3 -24.03 -7.20 -14.33
C ILE A 3 -22.62 -7.62 -13.80
N SER A 4 -22.16 -7.07 -12.68
CA SER A 4 -20.84 -7.38 -12.11
C SER A 4 -20.77 -8.79 -11.48
N LYS A 5 -21.84 -9.25 -10.83
CA LYS A 5 -21.86 -10.60 -10.20
C LYS A 5 -21.93 -11.75 -11.18
N SER A 6 -22.41 -11.54 -12.42
CA SER A 6 -22.50 -12.62 -13.42
C SER A 6 -21.20 -12.90 -14.17
N VAL A 7 -20.30 -11.91 -14.26
CA VAL A 7 -19.00 -12.05 -14.92
C VAL A 7 -18.02 -12.79 -14.01
N SER A 8 -18.05 -12.50 -12.70
CA SER A 8 -17.24 -13.19 -11.70
C SER A 8 -17.57 -14.70 -11.62
N LYS A 9 -18.86 -15.02 -11.61
CA LYS A 9 -19.29 -16.43 -11.55
C LYS A 9 -18.89 -17.24 -12.80
N LYS A 10 -18.93 -16.63 -13.98
CA LYS A 10 -18.48 -17.29 -15.24
C LYS A 10 -16.95 -17.46 -15.29
N GLN A 11 -16.18 -16.55 -14.72
CA GLN A 11 -14.72 -16.70 -14.62
C GLN A 11 -14.33 -17.77 -13.58
N LYS A 12 -15.01 -17.81 -12.43
CA LYS A 12 -14.81 -18.88 -11.42
C LYS A 12 -15.18 -20.27 -11.95
N GLU A 13 -16.29 -20.40 -12.68
CA GLU A 13 -16.64 -21.66 -13.35
C GLU A 13 -15.64 -22.04 -14.45
N SER A 14 -15.05 -21.08 -15.17
CA SER A 14 -14.01 -21.35 -16.17
C SER A 14 -12.68 -21.77 -15.52
N ALA A 15 -12.32 -21.21 -14.38
CA ALA A 15 -11.13 -21.60 -13.64
C ALA A 15 -11.30 -22.99 -12.98
N LEU A 16 -12.49 -23.28 -12.43
CA LEU A 16 -12.80 -24.59 -11.88
C LEU A 16 -12.86 -25.68 -12.95
N ILE A 17 -13.37 -25.35 -14.16
CA ILE A 17 -13.39 -26.26 -15.31
C ILE A 17 -11.96 -26.43 -15.89
N MET A 18 -11.09 -25.41 -15.83
CA MET A 18 -9.68 -25.55 -16.21
C MET A 18 -8.90 -26.41 -15.21
N ARG A 19 -9.16 -26.30 -13.89
CA ARG A 19 -8.57 -27.22 -12.90
C ARG A 19 -8.92 -28.70 -13.15
N LYS A 20 -10.09 -28.98 -13.74
CA LYS A 20 -10.53 -30.35 -14.07
C LYS A 20 -10.17 -30.82 -15.49
N GLN A 21 -9.62 -29.97 -16.36
CA GLN A 21 -9.40 -30.33 -17.77
C GLN A 21 -7.96 -30.19 -18.27
N THR A 22 -7.00 -29.71 -17.50
CA THR A 22 -5.59 -29.75 -17.92
C THR A 22 -4.97 -31.10 -17.56
N LYS A 23 -5.55 -32.18 -18.11
CA LYS A 23 -4.76 -33.39 -18.31
C LYS A 23 -3.72 -33.01 -19.35
N ILE A 24 -2.54 -32.62 -18.91
CA ILE A 24 -1.39 -32.53 -19.81
C ILE A 24 -1.13 -33.96 -20.28
N ALA A 25 -1.65 -34.30 -21.44
CA ALA A 25 -1.20 -35.46 -22.17
C ALA A 25 0.26 -35.20 -22.56
N ALA A 26 1.18 -35.48 -21.66
CA ALA A 26 2.55 -35.68 -22.05
C ALA A 26 2.58 -36.94 -22.90
N VAL A 27 2.43 -36.76 -24.21
CA VAL A 27 2.77 -37.81 -25.16
C VAL A 27 4.28 -37.98 -25.08
N VAL A 28 4.71 -38.79 -24.13
CA VAL A 28 6.02 -39.41 -24.19
C VAL A 28 5.87 -40.52 -25.25
N SER A 29 6.33 -40.24 -26.44
CA SER A 29 6.49 -41.29 -27.46
C SER A 29 7.49 -42.31 -26.89
N ALA A 30 6.95 -43.38 -26.30
CA ALA A 30 7.69 -44.57 -25.97
C ALA A 30 8.02 -45.34 -27.26
N ALA A 31 9.03 -44.88 -27.94
CA ALA A 31 9.67 -45.65 -28.98
C ALA A 31 11.06 -46.05 -28.52
N ALA A 32 11.09 -47.00 -27.59
CA ALA A 32 12.26 -47.85 -27.42
C ALA A 32 11.75 -49.28 -27.22
N LEU A 33 11.22 -49.85 -28.29
CA LEU A 33 11.14 -51.28 -28.43
C LEU A 33 12.57 -51.82 -28.34
N LEU A 34 12.93 -52.32 -27.17
CA LEU A 34 14.07 -53.18 -27.03
C LEU A 34 13.80 -54.42 -27.87
N ALA A 35 14.39 -54.45 -29.06
CA ALA A 35 14.60 -55.72 -29.78
C ALA A 35 15.59 -56.52 -28.94
N LEU A 36 15.07 -57.28 -27.99
CA LEU A 36 15.85 -58.32 -27.28
C LEU A 36 15.90 -59.54 -28.17
N GLY A 37 16.74 -59.46 -29.22
CA GLY A 37 17.20 -60.64 -29.94
C GLY A 37 18.52 -61.13 -29.38
N ALA A 38 18.51 -62.34 -28.88
CA ALA A 38 19.62 -63.24 -28.66
C ALA A 38 20.84 -62.71 -27.87
N SER A 39 21.11 -63.44 -26.77
CA SER A 39 22.33 -63.46 -25.95
C SER A 39 22.67 -62.16 -25.21
N MET A 40 22.09 -61.95 -24.03
CA MET A 40 22.68 -61.06 -23.06
C MET A 40 23.98 -61.68 -22.56
N THR A 41 25.11 -61.07 -22.93
CA THR A 41 26.37 -61.34 -22.29
C THR A 41 26.28 -60.78 -20.85
N SER A 42 26.48 -61.63 -19.89
CA SER A 42 26.62 -61.31 -18.45
C SER A 42 27.63 -60.18 -18.27
N PHE A 43 27.20 -58.98 -17.91
CA PHE A 43 28.09 -57.99 -17.35
C PHE A 43 28.32 -58.33 -15.87
N ALA A 44 29.56 -58.26 -15.45
CA ALA A 44 30.03 -58.59 -14.10
C ALA A 44 29.63 -57.58 -13.01
N ALA A 45 28.36 -57.28 -12.88
CA ALA A 45 27.73 -56.81 -11.68
C ALA A 45 27.14 -58.07 -11.06
N SER A 46 27.49 -58.39 -9.86
CA SER A 46 27.25 -59.57 -9.06
C SER A 46 25.80 -60.07 -8.92
N LYS A 47 24.92 -59.88 -9.91
CA LYS A 47 23.50 -60.20 -9.79
C LYS A 47 22.89 -60.72 -11.07
N GLY A 48 23.20 -61.96 -11.37
CA GLY A 48 22.38 -62.86 -12.14
C GLY A 48 22.47 -62.82 -13.68
N THR A 49 22.02 -63.94 -14.25
CA THR A 49 21.85 -64.13 -15.73
C THR A 49 20.37 -64.03 -16.06
N TRP A 50 20.01 -63.14 -16.99
CA TRP A 50 18.62 -62.98 -17.45
C TRP A 50 18.27 -64.02 -18.49
N MET A 51 17.13 -64.69 -18.30
CA MET A 51 16.60 -65.68 -19.22
C MET A 51 15.09 -65.51 -19.40
N MET A 52 14.59 -65.75 -20.60
CA MET A 52 13.16 -65.76 -20.88
C MET A 52 12.67 -67.24 -20.78
N VAL A 53 11.64 -67.44 -19.97
CA VAL A 53 11.00 -68.75 -19.76
C VAL A 53 9.48 -68.51 -19.91
N ASP A 54 8.84 -69.24 -20.81
CA ASP A 54 7.39 -69.16 -21.08
C ASP A 54 6.85 -67.73 -21.39
N GLY A 55 7.71 -66.87 -21.96
CA GLY A 55 7.35 -65.52 -22.33
C GLY A 55 7.64 -64.44 -21.27
N GLU A 56 8.07 -64.88 -20.07
CA GLU A 56 8.44 -63.98 -18.96
C GLU A 56 9.94 -63.99 -18.70
N TRP A 57 10.48 -62.84 -18.19
CA TRP A 57 11.88 -62.69 -17.87
C TRP A 57 12.16 -63.02 -16.40
N TYR A 58 13.18 -63.85 -16.19
CA TYR A 58 13.71 -64.25 -14.87
C TYR A 58 15.19 -63.89 -14.78
N CYS A 59 15.65 -63.61 -13.57
CA CYS A 59 17.06 -63.43 -13.27
C CYS A 59 17.56 -64.57 -12.39
N TYR A 60 18.62 -65.26 -12.81
CA TYR A 60 19.16 -66.43 -12.11
C TYR A 60 20.53 -66.12 -11.48
N ASP A 61 20.81 -66.72 -10.36
CA ASP A 61 22.13 -66.69 -9.72
C ASP A 61 23.13 -67.61 -10.47
N LYS A 62 24.36 -67.64 -9.94
CA LYS A 62 25.43 -68.53 -10.49
C LYS A 62 25.16 -70.04 -10.33
N ASN A 63 24.25 -70.44 -9.47
CA ASN A 63 23.88 -71.84 -9.22
C ASN A 63 22.67 -72.23 -10.07
N GLY A 64 22.03 -71.32 -10.78
CA GLY A 64 20.84 -71.54 -11.55
C GLY A 64 19.53 -71.36 -10.79
N ASP A 65 19.56 -70.79 -9.58
CA ASP A 65 18.39 -70.49 -8.79
C ASP A 65 17.85 -69.11 -9.18
N ALA A 66 16.52 -69.00 -9.37
CA ALA A 66 15.90 -67.72 -9.70
C ALA A 66 15.94 -66.78 -8.48
N TYR A 67 16.32 -65.54 -8.73
CA TYR A 67 16.15 -64.45 -7.75
C TYR A 67 14.67 -64.10 -7.60
N THR A 68 14.28 -63.77 -6.37
CA THR A 68 12.95 -63.25 -6.05
C THR A 68 13.06 -62.01 -5.15
N ASN A 69 12.13 -61.09 -5.23
CA ASN A 69 12.01 -59.88 -4.41
C ASN A 69 13.33 -59.08 -4.33
N VAL A 70 13.99 -58.86 -5.51
CA VAL A 70 15.29 -58.18 -5.53
C VAL A 70 15.52 -57.43 -6.84
N PHE A 71 16.31 -56.38 -6.80
CA PHE A 71 16.81 -55.70 -8.00
C PHE A 71 17.99 -56.47 -8.60
N CYS A 72 17.90 -56.74 -9.88
CA CYS A 72 18.94 -57.34 -10.73
C CYS A 72 19.43 -56.35 -11.77
N SER A 73 20.74 -56.28 -12.02
CA SER A 73 21.32 -55.34 -12.99
C SER A 73 21.47 -55.94 -14.37
N SER A 74 21.14 -55.14 -15.41
CA SER A 74 21.45 -55.48 -16.82
C SER A 74 21.70 -54.20 -17.62
N ASN A 75 22.78 -54.15 -18.40
CA ASN A 75 23.11 -53.00 -19.27
C ASN A 75 23.11 -51.65 -18.55
N GLY A 76 23.60 -51.59 -17.32
CA GLY A 76 23.66 -50.36 -16.51
C GLY A 76 22.30 -49.87 -15.99
N LYS A 77 21.25 -50.67 -16.08
CA LYS A 77 19.93 -50.45 -15.49
C LYS A 77 19.63 -51.53 -14.45
N GLU A 78 18.75 -51.21 -13.54
CA GLU A 78 18.24 -52.15 -12.54
C GLU A 78 16.79 -52.50 -12.84
N TYR A 79 16.44 -53.75 -12.62
CA TYR A 79 15.16 -54.37 -12.90
C TYR A 79 14.72 -55.17 -11.69
N TYR A 80 13.47 -55.11 -11.30
CA TYR A 80 12.97 -55.85 -10.13
C TYR A 80 12.30 -57.13 -10.58
N VAL A 81 12.62 -58.22 -9.88
CA VAL A 81 11.89 -59.49 -10.00
C VAL A 81 11.04 -59.68 -8.75
N GLY A 82 9.78 -60.08 -8.95
CA GLY A 82 8.79 -60.26 -7.89
C GLY A 82 9.00 -61.54 -7.06
N ASP A 83 8.01 -61.85 -6.25
CA ASP A 83 7.98 -63.06 -5.41
C ASP A 83 7.94 -64.36 -6.20
N ASP A 84 7.36 -64.31 -7.39
CA ASP A 84 7.36 -65.43 -8.38
C ASP A 84 8.62 -65.48 -9.22
N GLY A 85 9.56 -64.55 -9.05
CA GLY A 85 10.79 -64.40 -9.81
C GLY A 85 10.64 -63.74 -11.17
N GLN A 86 9.41 -63.34 -11.57
CA GLN A 86 9.16 -62.68 -12.85
C GLN A 86 9.55 -61.20 -12.81
N LEU A 87 9.94 -60.69 -13.97
CA LEU A 87 10.22 -59.26 -14.15
C LEU A 87 8.96 -58.41 -13.94
N VAL A 88 8.96 -57.56 -12.97
CA VAL A 88 7.88 -56.58 -12.71
C VAL A 88 7.94 -55.41 -13.71
N ARG A 89 6.79 -54.93 -14.18
CA ARG A 89 6.68 -53.84 -15.16
C ARG A 89 5.55 -52.90 -14.83
N SER A 90 5.78 -51.60 -15.07
CA SER A 90 4.79 -50.53 -14.88
C SER A 90 4.16 -50.52 -13.48
N GLU A 91 4.94 -50.74 -12.45
CA GLU A 91 4.42 -51.01 -11.11
C GLU A 91 5.32 -50.41 -10.03
N TRP A 92 4.74 -50.16 -8.88
CA TRP A 92 5.44 -49.81 -7.66
C TRP A 92 6.20 -51.02 -7.07
N VAL A 93 7.30 -50.71 -6.46
CA VAL A 93 8.13 -51.72 -5.76
C VAL A 93 8.46 -51.21 -4.38
N ASP A 94 8.00 -51.88 -3.33
CA ASP A 94 8.52 -51.73 -1.98
C ASP A 94 9.75 -52.64 -1.81
N TYR A 95 10.90 -52.04 -1.56
CA TYR A 95 12.13 -52.76 -1.35
C TYR A 95 12.96 -52.13 -0.24
N ASP A 96 13.21 -52.89 0.80
CA ASP A 96 13.97 -52.46 1.98
C ASP A 96 13.44 -51.17 2.60
N GLY A 97 12.09 -51.08 2.77
CA GLY A 97 11.39 -49.93 3.36
C GLY A 97 11.52 -48.66 2.55
N SER A 98 11.73 -48.77 1.24
CA SER A 98 11.77 -47.65 0.32
C SER A 98 10.97 -47.94 -0.94
N TYR A 99 10.30 -46.93 -1.48
CA TYR A 99 9.45 -47.05 -2.66
C TYR A 99 10.21 -46.69 -3.95
N TYR A 100 10.03 -47.54 -4.96
CA TYR A 100 10.57 -47.41 -6.30
C TYR A 100 9.46 -47.61 -7.32
N PHE A 101 9.69 -47.24 -8.57
CA PHE A 101 8.79 -47.54 -9.69
C PHE A 101 9.60 -48.12 -10.83
N VAL A 102 9.10 -49.19 -11.44
CA VAL A 102 9.65 -49.75 -12.65
C VAL A 102 8.77 -49.41 -13.86
N ASN A 103 9.37 -49.01 -14.96
CA ASN A 103 8.65 -48.61 -16.15
C ASN A 103 8.13 -49.81 -16.97
N SER A 104 7.52 -49.58 -18.12
CA SER A 104 6.96 -50.59 -18.98
C SER A 104 7.99 -51.60 -19.52
N SER A 105 9.27 -51.28 -19.50
CA SER A 105 10.34 -52.22 -19.82
C SER A 105 10.85 -53.00 -18.59
N GLY A 106 10.31 -52.72 -17.39
CA GLY A 106 10.75 -53.24 -16.13
C GLY A 106 11.97 -52.51 -15.54
N ALA A 107 12.48 -51.48 -16.19
CA ALA A 107 13.62 -50.73 -15.69
C ALA A 107 13.23 -49.79 -14.55
N LYS A 108 14.00 -49.79 -13.48
CA LYS A 108 13.85 -48.86 -12.36
C LYS A 108 13.96 -47.42 -12.84
N ILE A 109 12.99 -46.57 -12.50
CA ILE A 109 13.04 -45.13 -12.78
C ILE A 109 14.06 -44.47 -11.86
N THR A 110 14.91 -43.63 -12.45
CA THR A 110 15.91 -42.86 -11.70
C THR A 110 16.03 -41.46 -12.25
N ASN A 111 16.15 -40.48 -11.37
CA ASN A 111 16.29 -39.06 -11.71
C ASN A 111 15.22 -38.58 -12.72
N ASP A 112 14.00 -39.03 -12.51
CA ASP A 112 12.88 -38.76 -13.43
C ASP A 112 11.53 -38.77 -12.71
N TRP A 113 10.53 -38.26 -13.43
CA TRP A 113 9.17 -38.09 -12.95
C TRP A 113 8.26 -39.24 -13.39
N ARG A 114 7.23 -39.51 -12.57
CA ARG A 114 6.17 -40.44 -12.93
C ARG A 114 4.82 -39.93 -12.45
N LEU A 115 3.82 -39.92 -13.36
CA LEU A 115 2.40 -39.75 -13.05
C LEU A 115 1.81 -41.15 -12.90
N THR A 116 1.24 -41.47 -11.76
CA THR A 116 0.66 -42.78 -11.44
C THR A 116 -0.21 -42.69 -10.18
N THR A 117 -1.07 -43.70 -9.98
CA THR A 117 -1.81 -43.85 -8.73
C THR A 117 -0.87 -44.05 -7.52
N PRO A 118 -1.28 -43.71 -6.29
CA PRO A 118 -0.51 -44.01 -5.07
C PRO A 118 -0.17 -45.52 -4.95
N TYR A 119 0.86 -45.81 -4.18
CA TYR A 119 1.31 -47.20 -3.95
C TYR A 119 0.23 -48.09 -3.28
N ASP A 120 -0.52 -47.51 -2.37
CA ASP A 120 -1.51 -48.20 -1.53
C ASP A 120 -2.95 -48.09 -2.01
N ASP A 121 -3.22 -47.30 -3.06
CA ASP A 121 -4.55 -47.11 -3.64
C ASP A 121 -4.49 -46.96 -5.16
N ASP A 122 -4.68 -48.05 -5.87
CA ASP A 122 -4.71 -48.08 -7.35
C ASP A 122 -6.02 -47.53 -7.96
N THR A 123 -6.99 -47.17 -7.11
CA THR A 123 -8.27 -46.58 -7.51
C THR A 123 -8.32 -45.06 -7.35
N ALA A 124 -7.32 -44.48 -6.63
CA ALA A 124 -7.19 -43.05 -6.45
C ALA A 124 -6.79 -42.32 -7.75
N ASP A 125 -6.89 -41.00 -7.74
CA ASP A 125 -6.40 -40.16 -8.84
C ASP A 125 -4.87 -40.29 -8.97
N GLU A 126 -4.39 -40.15 -10.24
CA GLU A 126 -2.96 -40.19 -10.51
C GLU A 126 -2.27 -38.92 -9.95
N GLU A 127 -1.15 -39.10 -9.27
CA GLU A 127 -0.33 -38.07 -8.68
C GLU A 127 1.08 -38.05 -9.27
N TRP A 128 1.77 -36.91 -9.19
CA TRP A 128 3.15 -36.80 -9.63
C TRP A 128 4.14 -37.22 -8.53
N TYR A 129 5.05 -38.13 -8.90
CA TYR A 129 6.15 -38.59 -8.06
C TYR A 129 7.49 -38.33 -8.72
N TYR A 130 8.52 -38.10 -7.95
CA TYR A 130 9.89 -37.97 -8.44
C TYR A 130 10.77 -39.07 -7.85
N PHE A 131 11.53 -39.75 -8.72
CA PHE A 131 12.47 -40.76 -8.33
C PHE A 131 13.91 -40.23 -8.39
N LYS A 132 14.60 -40.23 -7.24
CA LYS A 132 15.98 -39.73 -7.10
C LYS A 132 16.97 -40.51 -7.96
N SER A 133 18.24 -40.07 -8.01
CA SER A 133 19.30 -40.76 -8.78
C SER A 133 19.53 -42.21 -8.36
N ASN A 134 19.21 -42.56 -7.11
CA ASN A 134 19.25 -43.93 -6.60
C ASN A 134 17.95 -44.71 -6.85
N GLY A 135 16.95 -44.09 -7.45
CA GLY A 135 15.64 -44.65 -7.74
C GLY A 135 14.64 -44.59 -6.61
N LYS A 136 15.02 -44.16 -5.40
CA LYS A 136 14.07 -43.98 -4.30
C LYS A 136 13.11 -42.82 -4.59
N ARG A 137 11.84 -43.01 -4.25
CA ARG A 137 10.83 -41.96 -4.27
C ARG A 137 11.30 -40.79 -3.39
N ALA A 138 11.11 -39.55 -3.87
CA ALA A 138 11.22 -38.40 -3.04
C ALA A 138 10.00 -38.35 -2.11
N GLU A 139 10.22 -38.19 -0.80
CA GLU A 139 9.16 -38.13 0.21
C GLU A 139 9.62 -37.27 1.37
N ASN A 140 8.69 -36.44 1.91
CA ASN A 140 8.96 -35.50 2.99
C ASN A 140 10.22 -34.65 2.75
N GLU A 141 10.38 -34.17 1.52
CA GLU A 141 11.57 -33.40 1.14
C GLU A 141 11.30 -32.45 -0.02
N LYS A 142 12.24 -31.54 -0.24
CA LYS A 142 12.29 -30.71 -1.44
C LYS A 142 13.32 -31.21 -2.43
N ILE A 143 13.00 -31.20 -3.71
CA ILE A 143 13.90 -31.55 -4.79
C ILE A 143 14.15 -30.34 -5.70
N THR A 144 15.40 -30.15 -6.09
CA THR A 144 15.73 -29.19 -7.17
C THR A 144 15.92 -29.94 -8.49
N TYR A 145 15.05 -29.67 -9.44
CA TYR A 145 15.13 -30.26 -10.76
C TYR A 145 15.12 -29.20 -11.85
N LYS A 146 16.12 -29.21 -12.72
CA LYS A 146 16.31 -28.21 -13.80
C LYS A 146 16.21 -26.75 -13.33
N GLY A 147 16.72 -26.47 -12.13
CA GLY A 147 16.74 -25.12 -11.56
C GLY A 147 15.44 -24.65 -10.90
N LYS A 148 14.42 -25.49 -10.83
CA LYS A 148 13.17 -25.27 -10.10
C LYS A 148 13.12 -26.12 -8.84
N THR A 149 12.44 -25.67 -7.81
CA THR A 149 12.25 -26.38 -6.55
C THR A 149 10.84 -26.97 -6.50
N TYR A 150 10.73 -28.20 -6.04
CA TYR A 150 9.49 -28.95 -5.88
C TYR A 150 9.45 -29.54 -4.47
N TYR A 151 8.26 -29.71 -3.93
CA TYR A 151 8.03 -30.27 -2.61
C TYR A 151 7.21 -31.54 -2.69
N PHE A 152 7.51 -32.50 -1.83
CA PHE A 152 6.87 -33.80 -1.76
C PHE A 152 6.43 -34.09 -0.33
N ASP A 153 5.20 -34.50 -0.16
CA ASP A 153 4.66 -34.88 1.14
C ASP A 153 5.26 -36.21 1.67
N THR A 154 4.74 -36.68 2.79
CA THR A 154 5.16 -37.96 3.40
C THR A 154 4.85 -39.17 2.54
N ASP A 155 3.83 -39.09 1.68
CA ASP A 155 3.44 -40.14 0.75
C ASP A 155 4.13 -40.01 -0.60
N GLY A 156 5.02 -39.01 -0.72
CA GLY A 156 5.82 -38.73 -1.91
C GLY A 156 5.04 -38.07 -3.05
N LYS A 157 3.85 -37.57 -2.79
CA LYS A 157 3.09 -36.80 -3.78
C LYS A 157 3.70 -35.42 -3.94
N MET A 158 3.76 -34.94 -5.19
CA MET A 158 4.18 -33.58 -5.48
C MET A 158 3.09 -32.59 -5.06
N LEU A 159 3.48 -31.59 -4.27
CA LEU A 159 2.58 -30.58 -3.77
C LEU A 159 2.42 -29.40 -4.74
N THR A 160 1.22 -28.84 -4.79
CA THR A 160 0.83 -27.60 -5.51
C THR A 160 0.12 -26.65 -4.55
N GLY A 161 -0.08 -25.38 -4.93
CA GLY A 161 -0.67 -24.41 -4.03
C GLY A 161 0.22 -24.06 -2.84
N TRP A 162 -0.39 -23.79 -1.69
CA TRP A 162 0.30 -23.44 -0.46
C TRP A 162 0.92 -24.67 0.21
N VAL A 163 2.22 -24.58 0.50
CA VAL A 163 3.04 -25.67 1.05
C VAL A 163 3.76 -25.18 2.29
N THR A 164 3.76 -25.99 3.36
CA THR A 164 4.62 -25.78 4.52
C THR A 164 5.78 -26.79 4.57
N THR A 165 6.93 -26.32 5.04
CA THR A 165 8.10 -27.20 5.30
C THR A 165 8.29 -27.48 6.78
N GLY A 166 7.37 -26.99 7.63
CA GLY A 166 7.50 -27.06 9.07
C GLY A 166 8.77 -26.40 9.63
N ASP A 167 8.96 -26.49 10.92
CA ASP A 167 10.09 -25.89 11.67
C ASP A 167 11.37 -26.77 11.70
N GLY A 168 11.44 -27.76 10.81
CA GLY A 168 12.55 -28.72 10.75
C GLY A 168 12.30 -29.98 11.58
N THR A 169 11.23 -30.07 12.36
CA THR A 169 10.72 -31.25 13.04
C THR A 169 9.42 -31.75 12.43
N SER A 170 8.74 -30.89 11.67
CA SER A 170 7.48 -31.16 11.00
C SER A 170 7.68 -31.62 9.56
N SER A 171 6.70 -32.34 9.04
CA SER A 171 6.69 -32.85 7.68
C SER A 171 6.43 -31.78 6.63
N VAL A 172 6.87 -32.01 5.41
CA VAL A 172 6.49 -31.24 4.23
C VAL A 172 5.08 -31.65 3.83
N ASN A 173 4.13 -30.69 3.82
CA ASN A 173 2.72 -30.95 3.53
C ASN A 173 2.08 -29.73 2.85
N GLU A 174 0.84 -29.88 2.42
CA GLU A 174 -0.04 -28.76 2.17
C GLU A 174 -0.12 -27.88 3.42
N ALA A 175 -0.15 -26.56 3.23
CA ALA A 175 -0.19 -25.65 4.36
C ALA A 175 -1.61 -25.62 4.95
N THR A 176 -1.71 -25.82 6.25
CA THR A 176 -2.96 -25.68 7.04
C THR A 176 -3.09 -24.31 7.69
N GLY A 177 -2.22 -23.37 7.35
CA GLY A 177 -2.15 -22.02 7.82
C GLY A 177 -0.81 -21.39 7.42
N TYR A 178 -0.70 -20.07 7.64
CA TYR A 178 0.55 -19.35 7.38
C TYR A 178 1.56 -19.61 8.52
N GLU A 179 2.74 -20.08 8.15
CA GLU A 179 3.88 -20.21 9.05
C GLU A 179 5.04 -19.33 8.54
N ALA A 180 5.42 -18.34 9.34
CA ALA A 180 6.52 -17.45 8.99
C ALA A 180 7.80 -18.25 8.70
N ASP A 181 8.45 -17.95 7.59
CA ASP A 181 9.66 -18.62 7.11
C ASP A 181 9.52 -20.07 6.59
N HIS A 182 8.36 -20.69 6.73
CA HIS A 182 8.14 -22.10 6.34
C HIS A 182 7.07 -22.29 5.27
N THR A 183 6.27 -21.25 4.97
CA THR A 183 5.23 -21.29 3.94
C THR A 183 5.78 -20.87 2.58
N PHE A 184 5.42 -21.62 1.53
CA PHE A 184 5.79 -21.41 0.14
C PHE A 184 4.57 -21.63 -0.75
N TYR A 185 4.65 -21.17 -1.99
CA TYR A 185 3.62 -21.42 -3.00
C TYR A 185 4.20 -22.14 -4.21
N CYS A 186 3.55 -23.21 -4.63
CA CYS A 186 3.88 -23.97 -5.82
C CYS A 186 2.82 -23.75 -6.91
N ASP A 187 3.24 -23.54 -8.13
CA ASP A 187 2.34 -23.42 -9.27
C ASP A 187 1.68 -24.77 -9.62
N GLU A 188 0.77 -24.78 -10.58
CA GLU A 188 0.08 -25.99 -11.04
C GLU A 188 1.03 -27.08 -11.58
N THR A 189 2.27 -26.73 -11.88
CA THR A 189 3.31 -27.69 -12.28
C THR A 189 4.11 -28.24 -11.09
N GLY A 190 3.77 -27.85 -9.85
CA GLY A 190 4.48 -28.16 -8.62
C GLY A 190 5.74 -27.30 -8.40
N ALA A 191 6.09 -26.44 -9.32
CA ALA A 191 7.28 -25.62 -9.19
C ALA A 191 7.04 -24.47 -8.22
N ARG A 192 7.93 -24.30 -7.21
CA ARG A 192 7.89 -23.17 -6.31
C ARG A 192 7.95 -21.85 -7.06
N VAL A 193 7.03 -20.96 -6.78
CA VAL A 193 6.96 -19.62 -7.34
C VAL A 193 8.00 -18.71 -6.68
N GLU A 194 8.75 -17.97 -7.49
CA GLU A 194 9.78 -17.04 -7.02
C GLU A 194 9.77 -15.74 -7.85
N GLY A 195 9.84 -14.58 -7.16
CA GLY A 195 9.91 -13.27 -7.81
C GLY A 195 8.64 -12.89 -8.56
N ALA A 196 7.48 -13.40 -8.16
CA ALA A 196 6.21 -13.22 -8.85
C ALA A 196 5.06 -12.96 -7.86
N TRP A 197 3.99 -12.42 -8.39
CA TRP A 197 2.73 -12.23 -7.70
C TRP A 197 1.83 -13.45 -7.84
N VAL A 198 1.12 -13.77 -6.78
CA VAL A 198 0.08 -14.80 -6.74
C VAL A 198 -1.16 -14.20 -6.09
N LYS A 199 -2.33 -14.48 -6.63
CA LYS A 199 -3.61 -14.18 -6.00
C LYS A 199 -4.27 -15.49 -5.64
N ASP A 200 -4.45 -15.73 -4.35
CA ASP A 200 -5.02 -16.97 -3.82
C ASP A 200 -5.65 -16.73 -2.45
N THR A 201 -6.40 -17.71 -1.96
CA THR A 201 -6.92 -17.73 -0.59
C THR A 201 -5.79 -17.82 0.44
N GLU A 202 -6.10 -17.63 1.69
CA GLU A 202 -5.14 -17.84 2.78
C GLU A 202 -4.65 -19.31 2.82
N PRO A 203 -3.38 -19.54 3.20
CA PRO A 203 -2.89 -20.91 3.43
C PRO A 203 -3.79 -21.64 4.43
N GLY A 204 -4.26 -22.82 4.05
CA GLY A 204 -5.13 -23.64 4.88
C GLY A 204 -6.64 -23.40 4.71
N THR A 205 -7.03 -22.53 3.80
CA THR A 205 -8.42 -22.40 3.39
C THR A 205 -8.84 -23.64 2.61
N ASP A 206 -10.04 -24.14 2.89
CA ASP A 206 -10.60 -25.28 2.18
C ASP A 206 -10.84 -24.93 0.70
N ASP A 207 -10.35 -25.76 -0.22
CA ASP A 207 -10.50 -25.56 -1.68
C ASP A 207 -11.98 -25.53 -2.12
N ASP A 208 -12.87 -26.09 -1.32
CA ASP A 208 -14.31 -26.12 -1.59
C ASP A 208 -15.05 -24.89 -1.04
N ASP A 209 -14.37 -23.99 -0.32
CA ASP A 209 -14.94 -22.74 0.19
C ASP A 209 -15.05 -21.70 -0.94
N ALA A 210 -16.22 -21.64 -1.57
CA ALA A 210 -16.48 -20.73 -2.68
C ALA A 210 -16.61 -19.25 -2.25
N ASP A 211 -16.74 -18.99 -0.97
CA ASP A 211 -16.92 -17.66 -0.39
C ASP A 211 -15.63 -17.13 0.25
N ALA A 212 -14.53 -17.91 0.22
CA ALA A 212 -13.24 -17.50 0.75
C ALA A 212 -12.66 -16.30 -0.01
N ASP A 213 -12.13 -15.34 0.73
CA ASP A 213 -11.47 -14.17 0.18
C ASP A 213 -10.12 -14.52 -0.42
N GLU A 214 -9.81 -13.96 -1.59
CA GLU A 214 -8.50 -14.08 -2.24
C GLU A 214 -7.67 -12.82 -1.98
N TYR A 215 -6.39 -13.01 -1.67
CA TYR A 215 -5.43 -11.95 -1.41
C TYR A 215 -4.26 -12.00 -2.38
N TRP A 216 -3.61 -10.86 -2.62
CA TRP A 216 -2.39 -10.79 -3.36
C TRP A 216 -1.17 -11.05 -2.47
N TYR A 217 -0.30 -11.95 -2.91
CA TYR A 217 0.98 -12.27 -2.29
C TYR A 217 2.12 -12.04 -3.27
N TYR A 218 3.25 -11.56 -2.77
CA TYR A 218 4.47 -11.48 -3.55
C TYR A 218 5.50 -12.47 -3.04
N LEU A 219 5.87 -13.46 -3.84
CA LEU A 219 6.85 -14.47 -3.49
C LEU A 219 8.25 -13.94 -3.79
N LYS A 220 9.10 -13.79 -2.76
CA LYS A 220 10.43 -13.17 -2.89
C LYS A 220 11.34 -13.97 -3.82
N LYS A 221 11.97 -13.30 -4.77
CA LYS A 221 12.83 -13.91 -5.80
C LYS A 221 13.94 -14.80 -5.25
N ALA A 222 14.54 -14.45 -4.11
CA ALA A 222 15.68 -15.19 -3.57
C ALA A 222 15.28 -16.41 -2.73
N THR A 223 14.06 -16.45 -2.20
CA THR A 223 13.64 -17.43 -1.21
C THR A 223 12.34 -18.16 -1.55
N GLY A 224 11.51 -17.60 -2.41
CA GLY A 224 10.15 -18.09 -2.67
C GLY A 224 9.17 -17.86 -1.51
N LYS A 225 9.61 -17.22 -0.42
CA LYS A 225 8.76 -16.94 0.74
C LYS A 225 7.84 -15.74 0.46
N PRO A 226 6.61 -15.71 0.99
CA PRO A 226 5.78 -14.51 0.94
C PRO A 226 6.49 -13.28 1.49
N ALA A 227 6.29 -12.16 0.86
CA ALA A 227 6.78 -10.88 1.34
C ALA A 227 5.93 -10.41 2.51
N THR A 228 6.54 -9.97 3.60
CA THR A 228 5.88 -9.37 4.75
C THR A 228 6.42 -7.98 5.00
N GLY A 229 5.65 -7.13 5.63
CA GLY A 229 6.05 -5.77 5.95
C GLY A 229 6.24 -4.89 4.70
N LYS A 230 7.02 -3.83 4.83
CA LYS A 230 7.27 -2.88 3.73
C LYS A 230 8.30 -3.41 2.75
N GLN A 231 7.91 -3.58 1.50
CA GLN A 231 8.80 -3.87 0.38
C GLN A 231 9.01 -2.59 -0.46
N SER A 232 10.20 -2.03 -0.39
CA SER A 232 10.48 -0.71 -0.97
C SER A 232 10.78 -0.73 -2.47
N ASN A 233 10.94 -1.89 -3.08
CA ASN A 233 11.31 -2.01 -4.48
C ASN A 233 10.82 -3.33 -5.12
N ILE A 234 9.53 -3.45 -5.30
CA ILE A 234 8.97 -4.42 -6.23
C ILE A 234 8.67 -3.66 -7.53
N ASN A 235 9.44 -3.90 -8.57
CA ASN A 235 9.34 -3.18 -9.85
C ASN A 235 9.39 -1.64 -9.71
N GLY A 236 10.19 -1.11 -8.77
CA GLY A 236 10.32 0.32 -8.52
C GLY A 236 9.22 0.94 -7.65
N GLN A 237 8.26 0.15 -7.19
CA GLN A 237 7.16 0.58 -6.34
C GLN A 237 7.31 0.08 -4.89
N ILE A 238 6.53 0.69 -4.00
CA ILE A 238 6.46 0.32 -2.58
C ILE A 238 5.16 -0.42 -2.36
N TYR A 239 5.24 -1.59 -1.76
CA TYR A 239 4.09 -2.40 -1.34
C TYR A 239 4.18 -2.70 0.15
N LEU A 240 3.04 -2.84 0.78
CA LEU A 240 2.89 -3.13 2.19
C LEU A 240 2.15 -4.46 2.35
N PHE A 241 2.63 -5.28 3.27
CA PHE A 241 2.08 -6.59 3.56
C PHE A 241 1.88 -6.74 5.06
N ASN A 242 0.85 -7.46 5.47
CA ASN A 242 0.69 -7.88 6.85
C ASN A 242 1.68 -9.00 7.24
N GLU A 243 1.52 -9.56 8.44
CA GLU A 243 2.38 -10.64 8.93
C GLU A 243 2.15 -11.95 8.18
N GLU A 244 0.95 -12.17 7.65
CA GLU A 244 0.54 -13.33 6.85
C GLU A 244 0.96 -13.22 5.38
N GLY A 245 1.58 -12.11 4.99
CA GLY A 245 2.07 -11.87 3.63
C GLY A 245 1.04 -11.36 2.66
N GLN A 246 -0.15 -10.97 3.12
CA GLN A 246 -1.22 -10.40 2.30
C GLN A 246 -0.93 -8.94 1.98
N MET A 247 -1.03 -8.55 0.71
CA MET A 247 -0.87 -7.17 0.26
C MET A 247 -1.98 -6.29 0.82
N GLN A 248 -1.60 -5.18 1.42
CA GLN A 248 -2.51 -4.21 2.01
C GLN A 248 -2.85 -3.10 1.01
N VAL A 249 -4.11 -2.67 0.96
CA VAL A 249 -4.65 -1.65 0.05
C VAL A 249 -5.34 -0.52 0.83
N GLY A 250 -5.74 0.55 0.14
CA GLY A 250 -6.40 1.69 0.77
C GLY A 250 -5.49 2.41 1.78
N TRP A 251 -6.07 2.86 2.88
CA TRP A 251 -5.34 3.40 4.02
C TRP A 251 -4.66 2.28 4.81
N VAL A 252 -3.36 2.41 5.01
CA VAL A 252 -2.55 1.39 5.67
C VAL A 252 -1.66 2.01 6.73
N ALA A 253 -1.70 1.47 7.93
CA ALA A 253 -0.81 1.86 9.01
C ALA A 253 0.09 0.71 9.45
N ARG A 254 1.23 1.06 10.02
CA ARG A 254 2.07 0.11 10.73
C ARG A 254 1.48 -0.13 12.11
N SER A 255 1.12 -1.37 12.45
CA SER A 255 0.43 -1.71 13.69
C SER A 255 1.21 -1.36 14.96
N ASP A 256 2.56 -1.45 14.89
CA ASP A 256 3.48 -1.12 15.98
C ASP A 256 4.81 -0.66 15.40
N SER A 257 5.48 0.27 16.06
CA SER A 257 6.82 0.74 15.68
C SER A 257 7.90 -0.36 15.70
N LYS A 258 7.66 -1.46 16.40
CA LYS A 258 8.58 -2.60 16.56
C LYS A 258 8.29 -3.76 15.61
N THR A 259 7.06 -3.89 15.13
CA THR A 259 6.66 -4.94 14.20
C THR A 259 6.83 -4.51 12.76
N LYS A 260 6.79 -5.47 11.85
CA LYS A 260 6.72 -5.22 10.40
C LYS A 260 5.29 -5.40 9.88
N ASN A 261 4.34 -5.49 10.78
CA ASN A 261 2.95 -5.69 10.45
C ASN A 261 2.33 -4.38 9.96
N PHE A 262 1.71 -4.42 8.81
CA PHE A 262 0.93 -3.33 8.23
C PHE A 262 -0.51 -3.78 8.11
N VAL A 263 -1.42 -2.94 8.56
CA VAL A 263 -2.86 -3.24 8.61
C VAL A 263 -3.64 -2.16 7.85
N GLN A 264 -4.70 -2.57 7.21
CA GLN A 264 -5.64 -1.68 6.56
C GLN A 264 -6.50 -0.97 7.62
N LEU A 265 -6.72 0.35 7.45
CA LEU A 265 -7.42 1.19 8.44
C LEU A 265 -8.92 1.32 8.17
N ASP A 266 -9.32 1.20 6.94
CA ASP A 266 -10.69 1.39 6.44
C ASP A 266 -11.43 0.06 6.24
N LYS A 267 -10.91 -1.04 6.79
CA LYS A 267 -11.57 -2.35 6.72
C LYS A 267 -12.69 -2.40 7.75
N GLU A 268 -13.93 -2.43 7.27
CA GLU A 268 -15.07 -2.83 8.08
C GLU A 268 -15.04 -4.36 8.28
N ASP A 269 -14.82 -4.79 9.51
CA ASP A 269 -15.16 -6.13 9.93
C ASP A 269 -16.51 -6.04 10.62
N GLU A 270 -17.49 -6.86 10.21
CA GLU A 270 -18.85 -6.85 10.77
C GLU A 270 -18.88 -7.10 12.30
N GLU A 271 -17.79 -7.62 12.87
CA GLU A 271 -17.65 -7.94 14.29
C GLU A 271 -16.66 -7.03 15.05
N GLN A 272 -15.94 -6.12 14.39
CA GLN A 272 -14.94 -5.26 15.02
C GLN A 272 -15.22 -3.78 14.75
N ASP A 273 -14.91 -2.94 15.76
CA ASP A 273 -14.92 -1.49 15.60
C ASP A 273 -13.94 -1.07 14.48
N MET A 274 -14.35 -0.12 13.65
CA MET A 274 -13.52 0.43 12.59
C MET A 274 -12.18 0.92 13.14
N ILE A 275 -11.08 0.52 12.49
CA ILE A 275 -9.73 0.94 12.87
C ILE A 275 -9.52 2.39 12.43
N LEU A 276 -9.44 3.31 13.39
CA LEU A 276 -9.30 4.74 13.14
C LEU A 276 -7.83 5.17 12.99
N LEU A 277 -7.61 6.21 12.21
CA LEU A 277 -6.29 6.82 12.05
C LEU A 277 -5.71 7.33 13.39
N SER A 278 -6.56 7.74 14.34
CA SER A 278 -6.16 8.15 15.69
C SER A 278 -5.46 7.05 16.49
N ASP A 279 -5.81 5.79 16.26
CA ASP A 279 -5.22 4.63 16.95
C ASP A 279 -3.76 4.41 16.55
N TYR A 280 -3.37 5.02 15.44
CA TYR A 280 -2.02 4.96 14.87
C TYR A 280 -1.33 6.34 14.87
N ALA A 281 -1.60 7.19 15.88
CA ALA A 281 -1.06 8.56 15.95
C ALA A 281 0.47 8.63 15.81
N ASP A 282 1.20 7.68 16.41
CA ASP A 282 2.66 7.61 16.39
C ASP A 282 3.21 6.69 15.27
N SER A 283 2.34 6.14 14.43
CA SER A 283 2.68 5.14 13.44
C SER A 283 2.96 5.73 12.05
N GLU A 284 3.61 4.95 11.20
CA GLU A 284 3.76 5.28 9.79
C GLU A 284 2.46 4.94 9.06
N VAL A 285 1.87 5.93 8.38
CA VAL A 285 0.64 5.78 7.60
C VAL A 285 0.94 5.97 6.12
N TYR A 286 0.27 5.17 5.29
CA TYR A 286 0.40 5.14 3.85
C TYR A 286 -0.98 5.11 3.20
N TYR A 287 -1.04 5.43 1.92
CA TYR A 287 -2.19 5.11 1.09
C TYR A 287 -1.70 4.24 -0.08
N CYS A 288 -2.17 3.03 -0.12
CA CYS A 288 -1.93 2.07 -1.17
C CYS A 288 -3.10 2.10 -2.15
N GLY A 289 -2.90 1.82 -3.41
CA GLY A 289 -3.99 1.81 -4.39
C GLY A 289 -5.13 0.86 -4.01
N ASP A 290 -5.93 0.52 -4.97
CA ASP A 290 -6.93 -0.55 -4.87
C ASP A 290 -6.28 -1.94 -5.03
N GLU A 291 -7.10 -2.98 -5.06
CA GLU A 291 -6.64 -4.36 -5.20
C GLU A 291 -5.82 -4.61 -6.49
N ASP A 292 -6.10 -3.86 -7.57
CA ASP A 292 -5.40 -4.00 -8.84
C ASP A 292 -4.06 -3.26 -8.87
N ASP A 293 -3.91 -2.19 -8.08
CA ASP A 293 -2.73 -1.32 -8.05
C ASP A 293 -1.84 -1.60 -6.81
N GLY A 294 -2.41 -1.62 -5.61
CA GLY A 294 -1.79 -2.01 -4.33
C GLY A 294 -0.52 -1.27 -3.92
N HIS A 295 0.04 -0.39 -4.77
CA HIS A 295 1.29 0.28 -4.42
C HIS A 295 1.07 1.60 -3.66
N ALA A 296 1.93 1.88 -2.69
CA ALA A 296 1.88 3.09 -1.89
C ALA A 296 2.12 4.34 -2.76
N LYS A 297 1.25 5.33 -2.63
CA LYS A 297 1.42 6.64 -3.27
C LYS A 297 2.65 7.32 -2.68
N LYS A 298 3.55 7.84 -3.52
CA LYS A 298 4.81 8.48 -3.07
C LYS A 298 5.09 9.76 -3.83
N ASN A 299 5.61 10.76 -3.12
CA ASN A 299 5.93 12.09 -3.64
C ASN A 299 4.76 12.69 -4.42
N LYS A 300 3.54 12.57 -3.87
CA LYS A 300 2.30 12.85 -4.59
C LYS A 300 1.24 13.44 -3.68
N TRP A 301 0.43 14.34 -4.22
CA TRP A 301 -0.86 14.76 -3.66
C TRP A 301 -1.93 13.72 -3.99
N LEU A 302 -2.81 13.48 -3.03
CA LEU A 302 -4.00 12.65 -3.20
C LEU A 302 -5.19 13.35 -2.58
N LYS A 303 -6.33 13.33 -3.26
CA LYS A 303 -7.63 13.74 -2.73
C LYS A 303 -8.47 12.47 -2.54
N THR A 304 -8.80 12.16 -1.29
CA THR A 304 -9.55 10.96 -0.93
C THR A 304 -10.26 11.14 0.42
N TRP A 305 -11.07 10.20 0.82
CA TRP A 305 -11.74 10.18 2.12
C TRP A 305 -10.76 9.87 3.25
N LEU A 306 -11.12 10.29 4.47
CA LEU A 306 -10.46 9.80 5.68
C LEU A 306 -10.86 8.34 5.94
N PRO A 307 -10.00 7.54 6.62
CA PRO A 307 -10.37 6.16 7.01
C PRO A 307 -11.59 6.10 7.93
N SER A 308 -11.92 7.21 8.61
CA SER A 308 -13.06 7.34 9.53
C SER A 308 -14.37 7.74 8.84
N ASP A 309 -14.36 8.00 7.54
CA ASP A 309 -15.54 8.41 6.82
C ASP A 309 -16.38 7.16 6.48
N THR A 310 -17.55 7.07 7.09
CA THR A 310 -18.50 5.95 6.89
C THR A 310 -19.36 6.11 5.64
N GLU A 311 -19.50 7.36 5.16
CA GLU A 311 -20.23 7.71 3.94
C GLU A 311 -19.26 8.39 2.97
N GLU A 312 -19.03 7.79 1.80
CA GLU A 312 -18.11 8.29 0.78
C GLU A 312 -18.79 9.28 -0.14
N GLU A 313 -19.07 10.50 0.36
CA GLU A 313 -19.55 11.59 -0.49
C GLU A 313 -18.38 12.30 -1.18
N GLU A 314 -18.54 12.68 -2.46
CA GLU A 314 -17.49 13.34 -3.24
C GLU A 314 -17.02 14.67 -2.62
N ASP A 315 -17.90 15.37 -1.91
CA ASP A 315 -17.61 16.66 -1.27
C ASP A 315 -16.78 16.52 0.02
N ASP A 316 -16.72 15.32 0.62
CA ASP A 316 -15.99 15.04 1.87
C ASP A 316 -14.54 14.63 1.65
N LYS A 317 -14.12 14.49 0.38
CA LYS A 317 -12.72 14.19 0.05
C LYS A 317 -11.79 15.33 0.44
N GLU A 318 -10.74 14.98 1.16
CA GLU A 318 -9.70 15.87 1.63
C GLU A 318 -8.38 15.68 0.91
N TRP A 319 -7.49 16.68 0.97
CA TRP A 319 -6.18 16.63 0.35
C TRP A 319 -5.10 16.18 1.32
N PHE A 320 -4.29 15.20 0.86
CA PHE A 320 -3.17 14.61 1.59
C PHE A 320 -1.87 14.70 0.78
N TRP A 321 -0.74 14.75 1.49
CA TRP A 321 0.58 14.69 0.87
C TRP A 321 1.34 13.46 1.35
N PHE A 322 1.83 12.65 0.41
CA PHE A 322 2.70 11.51 0.68
C PHE A 322 4.13 11.84 0.27
N ASP A 323 5.10 11.59 1.16
CA ASP A 323 6.50 11.89 0.95
C ASP A 323 7.17 10.93 -0.05
N LYS A 324 8.47 11.11 -0.29
CA LYS A 324 9.26 10.25 -1.19
C LYS A 324 9.33 8.77 -0.75
N ASN A 325 9.09 8.48 0.52
CA ASN A 325 9.05 7.13 1.09
C ASN A 325 7.64 6.55 1.15
N GLY A 326 6.65 7.27 0.62
CA GLY A 326 5.24 6.92 0.63
C GLY A 326 4.52 7.21 1.93
N LYS A 327 5.18 7.83 2.92
CA LYS A 327 4.55 8.14 4.21
C LYS A 327 3.63 9.35 4.08
N LEU A 328 2.46 9.26 4.72
CA LEU A 328 1.58 10.39 4.94
C LEU A 328 2.33 11.49 5.72
N TYR A 329 2.31 12.71 5.21
CA TYR A 329 2.77 13.86 5.95
C TYR A 329 1.64 14.41 6.82
N ARG A 330 1.84 14.43 8.11
CA ARG A 330 0.88 14.91 9.09
C ARG A 330 1.59 15.61 10.26
N ALA A 331 0.82 16.29 11.10
CA ALA A 331 1.35 16.77 12.37
C ALA A 331 1.72 15.57 13.24
N ASP A 332 2.87 15.67 13.89
CA ASP A 332 3.44 14.61 14.71
C ASP A 332 3.32 15.02 16.18
N ALA A 333 2.79 14.12 17.00
CA ALA A 333 2.66 14.31 18.42
C ALA A 333 4.02 14.59 19.09
N ASP A 334 5.08 13.97 18.58
CA ASP A 334 6.40 13.96 19.20
C ASP A 334 7.49 14.71 18.42
N ALA A 335 7.18 15.47 17.39
CA ALA A 335 8.11 16.08 16.42
C ALA A 335 9.48 16.52 16.96
N LYS A 336 10.25 15.58 17.45
CA LYS A 336 11.65 15.77 17.86
C LYS A 336 12.62 15.80 16.69
N SER A 337 12.18 15.49 15.46
CA SER A 337 13.10 15.22 14.35
C SER A 337 12.98 16.12 13.12
N ALA A 338 12.01 17.01 13.03
CA ALA A 338 11.96 17.95 11.91
C ALA A 338 12.62 19.27 12.28
N SER A 339 13.88 19.42 11.95
CA SER A 339 14.71 20.60 12.23
C SER A 339 14.20 21.93 11.67
N ASN A 340 13.04 21.97 11.00
CA ASN A 340 12.44 23.17 10.41
C ASN A 340 10.90 23.20 10.44
N ALA A 341 10.22 22.31 11.14
CA ALA A 341 8.76 22.35 11.24
C ALA A 341 8.35 23.25 12.41
N GLN A 342 7.80 24.41 12.09
CA GLN A 342 7.07 25.21 13.08
C GLN A 342 5.79 24.47 13.41
N LYS A 343 5.54 24.22 14.69
CA LYS A 343 4.35 23.54 15.19
C LYS A 343 3.28 24.54 15.55
N TYR A 344 2.07 24.23 15.21
CA TYR A 344 0.89 24.98 15.55
C TYR A 344 -0.17 24.01 16.06
N LYS A 345 -1.06 24.48 16.92
CA LYS A 345 -2.29 23.80 17.30
C LYS A 345 -3.49 24.60 16.80
N LEU A 346 -4.62 23.94 16.63
CA LEU A 346 -5.89 24.58 16.38
C LEU A 346 -6.61 24.80 17.71
N GLU A 347 -6.85 26.06 18.06
CA GLU A 347 -7.70 26.46 19.19
C GLU A 347 -8.83 27.33 18.65
N GLU A 348 -10.07 26.87 18.80
CA GLU A 348 -11.26 27.63 18.32
C GLU A 348 -11.10 28.20 16.91
N GLY A 349 -10.56 27.40 15.98
CA GLY A 349 -10.30 27.79 14.59
C GLY A 349 -9.08 28.70 14.37
N ASN A 350 -8.29 28.97 15.41
CA ASN A 350 -7.07 29.75 15.32
C ASN A 350 -5.84 28.84 15.31
N LEU A 351 -4.85 29.16 14.48
CA LEU A 351 -3.52 28.52 14.54
C LEU A 351 -2.72 29.17 15.67
N VAL A 352 -2.41 28.41 16.70
CA VAL A 352 -1.60 28.87 17.85
C VAL A 352 -0.25 28.16 17.80
N TYR A 353 0.85 28.93 17.83
CA TYR A 353 2.19 28.36 17.94
C TYR A 353 2.39 27.79 19.34
N ASP A 354 2.66 26.48 19.42
CA ASP A 354 2.93 25.82 20.68
C ASP A 354 3.87 24.62 20.50
N GLY A 355 4.94 24.63 21.28
CA GLY A 355 5.90 23.53 21.33
C GLY A 355 5.46 22.30 22.14
N ALA A 356 4.32 22.36 22.86
CA ALA A 356 3.94 21.37 23.86
C ALA A 356 2.46 20.95 23.87
N ALA A 357 1.66 21.31 22.83
CA ALA A 357 0.21 21.17 22.90
C ALA A 357 -0.30 19.72 22.74
N GLU A 358 -1.34 19.40 23.49
CA GLU A 358 -2.10 18.15 23.45
C GLU A 358 -3.31 18.20 22.51
N GLU A 359 -3.76 19.39 22.07
CA GLU A 359 -4.90 19.56 21.18
C GLU A 359 -4.48 19.53 19.70
N GLN A 360 -5.43 19.36 18.78
CA GLN A 360 -5.22 19.15 17.34
C GLN A 360 -4.04 19.95 16.78
N LYS A 361 -2.95 19.26 16.47
CA LYS A 361 -1.68 19.88 16.04
C LYS A 361 -1.64 20.10 14.53
N VAL A 362 -0.82 21.05 14.11
CA VAL A 362 -0.62 21.38 12.69
C VAL A 362 0.86 21.55 12.41
N ASN A 363 1.37 20.90 11.39
CA ASN A 363 2.75 21.06 10.95
C ASN A 363 2.84 21.74 9.59
N LYS A 364 3.82 22.65 9.45
CA LYS A 364 4.14 23.32 8.20
C LYS A 364 5.10 22.48 7.36
N LYS A 365 4.82 22.36 6.05
CA LYS A 365 5.70 21.73 5.08
C LYS A 365 5.83 22.55 3.81
N LYS A 366 7.05 22.59 3.27
CA LYS A 366 7.28 23.13 1.92
C LYS A 366 7.21 21.99 0.89
N VAL A 367 6.29 22.15 -0.08
CA VAL A 367 6.15 21.25 -1.23
C VAL A 367 6.24 22.08 -2.50
N ASN A 368 7.13 21.72 -3.43
CA ASN A 368 7.33 22.43 -4.69
C ASN A 368 7.45 23.97 -4.53
N SER A 369 8.24 24.41 -3.54
CA SER A 369 8.50 25.82 -3.19
C SER A 369 7.32 26.59 -2.59
N LYS A 370 6.16 25.98 -2.38
CA LYS A 370 5.00 26.55 -1.68
C LYS A 370 4.92 25.99 -0.25
N ASP A 371 4.39 26.78 0.68
CA ASP A 371 4.21 26.42 2.08
C ASP A 371 2.76 25.94 2.29
N TYR A 372 2.62 24.77 2.97
CA TYR A 372 1.35 24.14 3.32
C TYR A 372 1.35 23.76 4.81
N TRP A 373 0.18 23.63 5.42
CA TRP A 373 0.00 23.12 6.78
C TRP A 373 -0.88 21.88 6.75
N PHE A 374 -0.58 20.93 7.62
CA PHE A 374 -1.28 19.65 7.72
C PHE A 374 -1.67 19.37 9.17
N ARG A 375 -2.87 18.84 9.38
CA ARG A 375 -3.38 18.40 10.68
C ARG A 375 -2.76 17.05 11.09
N GLU A 376 -3.13 16.55 12.27
CA GLU A 376 -2.70 15.23 12.80
C GLU A 376 -3.24 14.06 11.96
N ASP A 377 -4.42 14.20 11.40
CA ASP A 377 -5.01 13.26 10.45
C ASP A 377 -4.43 13.38 9.02
N GLY A 378 -3.50 14.28 8.81
CA GLY A 378 -2.85 14.50 7.52
C GLY A 378 -3.60 15.41 6.57
N VAL A 379 -4.77 15.90 6.93
CA VAL A 379 -5.56 16.81 6.09
C VAL A 379 -4.84 18.14 5.92
N MET A 380 -4.77 18.60 4.68
CA MET A 380 -4.19 19.89 4.32
C MET A 380 -5.12 21.04 4.71
N LEU A 381 -4.59 22.06 5.40
CA LEU A 381 -5.36 23.28 5.67
C LEU A 381 -5.66 24.06 4.39
N SER A 382 -6.87 24.59 4.32
CA SER A 382 -7.33 25.48 3.24
C SER A 382 -8.11 26.67 3.83
N LYS A 383 -8.48 27.63 3.00
CA LYS A 383 -9.23 28.85 3.39
C LYS A 383 -8.44 29.72 4.38
N PHE A 384 -9.11 30.33 5.37
CA PHE A 384 -8.54 31.34 6.25
C PHE A 384 -8.34 30.79 7.67
N TYR A 385 -7.18 31.13 8.27
CA TYR A 385 -6.89 30.87 9.69
C TYR A 385 -6.24 32.08 10.31
N MET A 386 -6.62 32.39 11.56
CA MET A 386 -5.89 33.35 12.38
C MET A 386 -4.66 32.65 12.95
N LEU A 387 -3.47 33.18 12.68
CA LEU A 387 -2.21 32.67 13.24
C LEU A 387 -1.81 33.50 14.45
N LYS A 388 -1.71 32.84 15.59
CA LYS A 388 -1.17 33.39 16.84
C LYS A 388 0.23 32.84 17.08
N ASN A 389 1.20 33.73 17.28
CA ASN A 389 2.60 33.33 17.39
C ASN A 389 3.36 34.28 18.34
N ASP A 390 4.11 33.73 19.28
CA ASP A 390 4.95 34.52 20.25
C ASP A 390 6.08 35.31 19.55
N SER A 391 6.50 34.89 18.37
CA SER A 391 7.63 35.49 17.63
C SER A 391 7.21 36.55 16.62
N ALA A 392 5.91 36.68 16.33
CA ALA A 392 5.35 37.62 15.36
C ALA A 392 3.98 38.11 15.83
N LYS A 393 3.55 39.26 15.32
CA LYS A 393 2.20 39.77 15.58
C LYS A 393 1.16 38.84 14.96
N ASP A 394 0.06 38.62 15.68
CA ASP A 394 -1.08 37.84 15.23
C ASP A 394 -1.68 38.42 13.96
N SER A 395 -2.04 37.56 13.03
CA SER A 395 -2.71 37.96 11.80
C SER A 395 -3.43 36.78 11.15
N MET A 396 -4.28 37.11 10.19
CA MET A 396 -4.97 36.13 9.36
C MET A 396 -4.08 35.66 8.20
N PHE A 397 -4.11 34.36 7.90
CA PHE A 397 -3.46 33.74 6.76
C PHE A 397 -4.49 33.14 5.83
N TYR A 398 -4.18 33.12 4.54
CA TYR A 398 -5.02 32.50 3.54
C TYR A 398 -4.25 31.39 2.82
N PHE A 399 -4.83 30.18 2.80
CA PHE A 399 -4.24 28.98 2.21
C PHE A 399 -4.88 28.62 0.86
N GLY A 400 -5.59 29.56 0.22
CA GLY A 400 -6.32 29.27 -1.00
C GLY A 400 -7.66 28.59 -0.75
N GLY A 401 -8.33 28.16 -1.82
CA GLY A 401 -9.53 27.34 -1.71
C GLY A 401 -9.24 25.91 -1.29
N SER A 402 -10.29 25.10 -1.11
CA SER A 402 -10.20 23.69 -0.67
C SER A 402 -9.25 22.84 -1.53
N ASP A 403 -9.13 23.14 -2.82
CA ASP A 403 -8.25 22.41 -3.74
C ASP A 403 -6.84 23.02 -3.91
N ASP A 404 -6.47 24.06 -3.17
CA ASP A 404 -5.15 24.70 -3.27
C ASP A 404 -4.27 24.47 -2.03
N GLY A 405 -4.72 24.89 -0.85
CA GLY A 405 -4.02 24.75 0.44
C GLY A 405 -2.68 25.48 0.55
N SER A 406 -2.17 26.10 -0.50
CA SER A 406 -0.90 26.82 -0.42
C SER A 406 -1.05 28.18 0.25
N MET A 407 -0.15 28.50 1.19
CA MET A 407 -0.11 29.83 1.81
C MET A 407 0.05 30.93 0.77
N LYS A 408 -0.88 31.88 0.76
CA LYS A 408 -0.90 32.99 -0.19
C LYS A 408 -0.09 34.18 0.29
N THR A 409 0.43 34.93 -0.68
CA THR A 409 1.13 36.20 -0.48
C THR A 409 0.73 37.18 -1.59
N GLY A 410 0.86 38.49 -1.36
CA GLY A 410 0.47 39.50 -2.31
C GLY A 410 -1.05 39.69 -2.43
N ALA A 411 -1.50 40.23 -3.52
CA ALA A 411 -2.93 40.48 -3.77
C ALA A 411 -3.67 39.18 -4.07
N GLN A 412 -4.82 39.00 -3.45
CA GLN A 412 -5.75 37.89 -3.67
C GLN A 412 -7.17 38.43 -3.87
N THR A 413 -7.96 37.73 -4.65
CA THR A 413 -9.41 37.96 -4.74
C THR A 413 -10.10 36.69 -4.32
N VAL A 414 -10.96 36.78 -3.32
CA VAL A 414 -11.66 35.64 -2.74
C VAL A 414 -13.14 35.88 -2.83
N LYS A 415 -13.89 34.86 -3.20
CA LYS A 415 -15.36 34.90 -3.19
C LYS A 415 -15.84 34.29 -1.87
N ASP A 416 -16.87 34.92 -1.31
CA ASP A 416 -17.62 34.32 -0.20
C ASP A 416 -18.65 33.30 -0.71
N ASN A 417 -19.43 32.75 0.23
CA ASN A 417 -20.45 31.73 -0.07
C ASN A 417 -21.65 32.30 -0.89
N THR A 418 -21.81 33.63 -0.97
CA THR A 418 -22.86 34.29 -1.77
C THR A 418 -22.37 34.59 -3.18
N GLY A 419 -21.07 34.48 -3.44
CA GLY A 419 -20.41 34.75 -4.72
C GLY A 419 -19.81 36.15 -4.79
N ASP A 420 -19.91 36.95 -3.74
CA ASP A 420 -19.34 38.29 -3.68
C ASP A 420 -17.82 38.23 -3.59
N SER A 421 -17.17 39.20 -4.27
CA SER A 421 -15.72 39.20 -4.41
C SER A 421 -15.07 40.22 -3.48
N TYR A 422 -14.16 39.72 -2.64
CA TYR A 422 -13.39 40.53 -1.71
C TYR A 422 -11.92 40.54 -2.10
N LYS A 423 -11.25 41.67 -1.89
CA LYS A 423 -9.84 41.88 -2.18
C LYS A 423 -9.05 41.78 -0.90
N PHE A 424 -7.99 40.96 -0.94
CA PHE A 424 -7.06 40.78 0.15
C PHE A 424 -5.62 41.08 -0.27
N TYR A 425 -4.78 41.43 0.69
CA TYR A 425 -3.35 41.54 0.49
C TYR A 425 -2.58 40.92 1.68
N PHE A 426 -1.66 40.03 1.38
CA PHE A 426 -0.83 39.34 2.36
C PHE A 426 0.64 39.71 2.18
N TYR A 427 1.38 39.92 3.27
CA TYR A 427 2.78 40.30 3.21
C TYR A 427 3.62 39.30 2.39
N THR A 428 4.40 39.82 1.45
CA THR A 428 5.31 39.01 0.60
C THR A 428 6.63 38.69 1.28
N LYS A 429 6.94 39.37 2.35
CA LYS A 429 8.11 39.22 3.23
C LYS A 429 7.75 39.69 4.64
N ASP A 430 8.55 39.35 5.64
CA ASP A 430 8.38 39.84 6.99
C ASP A 430 8.37 41.37 6.99
N SER A 431 7.39 41.97 7.64
CA SER A 431 7.17 43.41 7.63
C SER A 431 6.46 43.86 8.90
N TYR A 432 6.94 44.95 9.52
CA TYR A 432 6.31 45.58 10.69
C TYR A 432 6.03 44.64 11.89
N GLY A 433 6.79 43.54 12.01
CA GLY A 433 6.60 42.52 13.04
C GLY A 433 5.59 41.43 12.67
N TYR A 434 5.06 41.45 11.44
CA TYR A 434 4.22 40.40 10.87
C TYR A 434 5.06 39.47 10.01
N ALA A 435 4.75 38.19 10.04
CA ALA A 435 5.42 37.18 9.20
C ALA A 435 4.98 37.28 7.73
N LYS A 436 5.80 36.77 6.84
CA LYS A 436 5.42 36.54 5.42
C LYS A 436 4.15 35.67 5.36
N GLY A 437 3.18 36.08 4.56
CA GLY A 437 1.87 35.43 4.44
C GLY A 437 0.81 35.98 5.40
N ALA A 438 1.18 36.79 6.38
CA ALA A 438 0.25 37.49 7.25
C ALA A 438 -0.57 38.52 6.47
N GLY A 439 -1.85 38.62 6.76
CA GLY A 439 -2.73 39.67 6.23
C GLY A 439 -2.26 41.06 6.64
N VAL A 440 -2.20 41.95 5.67
CA VAL A 440 -1.75 43.33 5.90
C VAL A 440 -2.69 44.05 6.87
N ILE A 441 -2.14 44.79 7.80
CA ILE A 441 -2.85 45.75 8.65
C ILE A 441 -2.32 47.15 8.38
N GLY A 442 -3.20 48.07 7.98
CA GLY A 442 -2.84 49.44 7.63
C GLY A 442 -2.68 49.67 6.14
N ASN A 443 -1.74 50.55 5.77
CA ASN A 443 -1.54 51.00 4.39
C ASN A 443 -0.62 50.06 3.61
N GLN A 444 -1.14 49.55 2.49
CA GLN A 444 -0.32 48.89 1.46
C GLN A 444 -0.63 49.51 0.10
N SER A 445 0.36 50.18 -0.49
CA SER A 445 0.20 50.83 -1.81
C SER A 445 -1.00 51.79 -1.92
N ASN A 446 -1.18 52.62 -0.88
CA ASN A 446 -2.28 53.58 -0.71
C ASN A 446 -3.69 52.95 -0.62
N LYS A 447 -3.78 51.67 -0.32
CA LYS A 447 -5.00 50.94 0.03
C LYS A 447 -4.98 50.59 1.50
N LEU A 448 -6.15 50.65 2.14
CA LEU A 448 -6.31 50.28 3.54
C LEU A 448 -6.68 48.80 3.65
N TYR A 449 -6.00 48.11 4.56
CA TYR A 449 -6.26 46.71 4.83
C TYR A 449 -6.39 46.48 6.35
N TYR A 450 -7.26 45.51 6.70
CA TYR A 450 -7.38 45.02 8.05
C TYR A 450 -7.35 43.47 8.03
N TYR A 451 -6.35 42.87 8.66
CA TYR A 451 -6.06 41.43 8.55
C TYR A 451 -6.06 40.91 7.11
N GLY A 452 -5.60 41.72 6.19
CA GLY A 452 -5.54 41.41 4.77
C GLY A 452 -6.76 41.89 3.96
N LEU A 453 -7.95 41.97 4.54
CA LEU A 453 -9.16 42.46 3.86
C LEU A 453 -9.00 43.92 3.49
N GLN A 454 -9.25 44.26 2.22
CA GLN A 454 -9.28 45.63 1.77
C GLN A 454 -10.53 46.34 2.29
N ILE A 455 -10.31 47.43 3.03
CA ILE A 455 -11.38 48.28 3.55
C ILE A 455 -11.71 49.34 2.53
N GLN A 456 -12.98 49.48 2.21
CA GLN A 456 -13.50 50.45 1.23
C GLN A 456 -14.81 51.05 1.74
N ALA A 457 -15.20 52.19 1.18
CA ALA A 457 -16.49 52.76 1.43
C ALA A 457 -17.58 51.96 0.68
N ASP A 458 -18.64 51.58 1.36
CA ASP A 458 -19.70 50.75 0.81
C ASP A 458 -20.74 51.61 0.05
N ASP A 459 -21.53 52.41 0.74
CA ASP A 459 -22.66 53.13 0.16
C ASP A 459 -22.33 54.56 -0.27
N TYR A 460 -21.23 55.12 0.21
CA TYR A 460 -20.86 56.50 0.00
C TYR A 460 -19.53 56.66 -0.74
N LYS A 461 -19.28 57.87 -1.20
CA LYS A 461 -18.01 58.17 -1.87
C LYS A 461 -16.81 58.01 -0.93
N TYR A 462 -16.97 58.33 0.32
CA TYR A 462 -15.94 58.26 1.36
C TYR A 462 -16.53 57.70 2.65
N GLN A 463 -15.72 56.98 3.38
CA GLN A 463 -16.06 56.41 4.69
C GLN A 463 -14.86 56.59 5.65
N LEU A 464 -15.13 56.80 6.91
CA LEU A 464 -14.15 56.80 7.97
C LEU A 464 -14.04 55.38 8.56
N ALA A 465 -12.85 54.81 8.52
CA ALA A 465 -12.57 53.47 9.05
C ALA A 465 -11.48 53.51 10.10
N GLU A 466 -11.60 52.70 11.13
CA GLU A 466 -10.55 52.49 12.16
C GLU A 466 -9.88 51.12 11.97
N VAL A 467 -8.55 51.14 11.90
CA VAL A 467 -7.72 49.93 11.77
C VAL A 467 -6.62 50.02 12.79
N ALA A 468 -6.59 49.06 13.72
CA ALA A 468 -5.61 49.00 14.83
C ALA A 468 -5.48 50.30 15.63
N GLY A 469 -6.61 50.92 15.96
CA GLY A 469 -6.67 52.17 16.71
C GLY A 469 -6.27 53.42 15.92
N LYS A 470 -6.10 53.32 14.63
CA LYS A 470 -5.78 54.42 13.72
C LYS A 470 -6.92 54.69 12.76
N LYS A 471 -7.28 55.94 12.56
CA LYS A 471 -8.39 56.38 11.71
C LYS A 471 -7.91 56.73 10.31
N PHE A 472 -8.67 56.32 9.30
CA PHE A 472 -8.41 56.56 7.88
C PHE A 472 -9.70 56.99 7.16
N ILE A 473 -9.59 57.79 6.13
CA ILE A 473 -10.67 57.96 5.16
C ILE A 473 -10.37 57.13 3.92
N VAL A 474 -11.32 56.30 3.51
CA VAL A 474 -11.22 55.47 2.31
C VAL A 474 -12.35 55.85 1.31
N ASN A 475 -12.11 55.65 0.04
CA ASN A 475 -13.15 55.73 -0.99
C ASN A 475 -13.69 54.33 -1.35
N SER A 476 -14.66 54.25 -2.24
CA SER A 476 -15.29 53.02 -2.73
C SER A 476 -14.33 52.04 -3.42
N ASN A 477 -13.10 52.46 -3.74
CA ASN A 477 -12.04 51.60 -4.25
C ASN A 477 -11.02 51.21 -3.16
N GLY A 478 -11.27 51.53 -1.89
CA GLY A 478 -10.35 51.29 -0.77
C GLY A 478 -9.10 52.18 -0.78
N THR A 479 -9.05 53.23 -1.59
CA THR A 479 -7.90 54.14 -1.63
C THR A 479 -7.98 55.11 -0.46
N ILE A 480 -6.90 55.18 0.31
CA ILE A 480 -6.77 56.08 1.45
C ILE A 480 -6.71 57.51 0.94
N GLN A 481 -7.53 58.34 1.51
CA GLN A 481 -7.62 59.79 1.23
C GLN A 481 -6.77 60.56 2.23
N HIS A 482 -5.91 61.49 1.74
CA HIS A 482 -4.92 62.17 2.61
C HIS A 482 -4.59 63.58 2.13
N SER A 483 -5.51 64.21 1.41
CA SER A 483 -5.30 65.59 0.97
C SER A 483 -5.65 66.57 2.06
N ALA A 484 -4.71 67.39 2.47
CA ALA A 484 -4.92 68.47 3.41
C ALA A 484 -5.80 69.61 2.89
N ASN A 485 -6.02 69.68 1.57
CA ASN A 485 -6.77 70.72 0.90
C ASN A 485 -8.18 70.31 0.46
N THR A 486 -8.64 69.13 0.90
CA THR A 486 -9.93 68.53 0.52
C THR A 486 -10.76 68.28 1.78
N GLU A 487 -11.98 68.77 1.81
CA GLU A 487 -13.00 68.39 2.78
C GLU A 487 -13.65 67.08 2.31
N TYR A 488 -13.54 66.04 3.11
CA TYR A 488 -14.15 64.74 2.81
C TYR A 488 -15.48 64.62 3.51
N LYS A 489 -16.50 64.12 2.84
CA LYS A 489 -17.86 64.00 3.36
C LYS A 489 -18.42 62.60 3.13
N GLU A 490 -19.17 62.10 4.12
CA GLU A 490 -20.04 60.93 4.03
C GLU A 490 -21.48 61.43 4.11
N ASP A 491 -22.29 61.18 3.08
CA ASP A 491 -23.69 61.63 2.98
C ASP A 491 -23.95 63.07 3.43
N GLY A 492 -23.06 63.96 3.07
CA GLY A 492 -23.18 65.37 3.46
C GLY A 492 -22.51 65.75 4.77
N ASP A 493 -22.22 64.76 5.63
CA ASP A 493 -21.49 64.99 6.89
C ASP A 493 -20.00 65.10 6.63
N VAL A 494 -19.35 66.03 7.35
CA VAL A 494 -17.93 66.28 7.23
C VAL A 494 -17.17 65.27 8.06
N LEU A 495 -16.41 64.37 7.44
CA LEU A 495 -15.52 63.42 8.12
C LEU A 495 -14.24 64.09 8.62
N ILE A 496 -13.71 65.04 7.84
CA ILE A 496 -12.51 65.80 8.15
C ILE A 496 -12.55 67.17 7.50
N LYS A 497 -12.00 68.18 8.18
CA LYS A 497 -11.83 69.52 7.61
C LYS A 497 -10.46 69.65 6.97
N ALA A 498 -10.39 70.18 5.78
CA ALA A 498 -9.18 70.29 4.97
C ALA A 498 -8.07 71.10 5.72
N ASP A 499 -8.40 72.19 6.33
CA ASP A 499 -7.45 73.11 7.00
C ASP A 499 -6.85 72.52 8.29
N ASP A 500 -7.49 71.51 8.89
CA ASP A 500 -7.11 70.94 10.19
C ASP A 500 -6.49 69.55 10.00
N ALA A 501 -6.49 69.00 8.79
CA ALA A 501 -6.09 67.62 8.55
C ALA A 501 -4.56 67.44 8.66
N LYS A 502 -4.15 66.55 9.55
CA LYS A 502 -2.77 66.04 9.64
C LYS A 502 -2.75 64.56 9.53
N TYR A 503 -1.79 64.04 8.79
CA TYR A 503 -1.65 62.62 8.48
C TYR A 503 -0.26 62.08 8.84
N GLU A 504 -0.19 60.84 9.29
CA GLU A 504 1.08 60.12 9.40
C GLU A 504 1.80 60.06 8.04
N THR A 505 3.10 60.28 8.01
CA THR A 505 3.84 60.41 6.75
C THR A 505 4.63 59.14 6.36
N THR A 506 4.81 58.20 7.31
CA THR A 506 5.65 57.02 7.13
C THR A 506 5.09 55.77 7.81
N GLY A 507 5.64 54.64 7.51
CA GLY A 507 5.36 53.37 8.22
C GLY A 507 4.09 52.66 7.77
N GLN A 508 3.73 51.65 8.58
CA GLN A 508 2.56 50.78 8.40
C GLN A 508 1.25 51.59 8.33
N PHE A 509 1.14 52.67 9.12
CA PHE A 509 -0.06 53.50 9.23
C PHE A 509 0.08 54.81 8.46
N LYS A 510 0.95 54.87 7.45
CA LYS A 510 1.05 56.04 6.59
C LYS A 510 -0.32 56.50 6.09
N TYR A 511 -0.59 57.78 6.24
CA TYR A 511 -1.85 58.45 5.96
C TYR A 511 -2.96 58.21 7.00
N ALA A 512 -2.68 57.64 8.18
CA ALA A 512 -3.59 57.70 9.30
C ALA A 512 -3.78 59.17 9.74
N ILE A 513 -4.96 59.47 10.19
CA ILE A 513 -5.34 60.82 10.60
C ILE A 513 -4.80 61.06 12.01
N GLU A 514 -3.98 62.10 12.16
CA GLU A 514 -3.46 62.53 13.49
C GLU A 514 -4.40 63.56 14.16
N SER A 515 -5.07 64.39 13.35
CA SER A 515 -6.02 65.42 13.84
C SER A 515 -6.99 65.82 12.74
N GLY A 516 -8.14 66.45 13.09
CA GLY A 516 -9.14 66.98 12.17
C GLY A 516 -10.31 66.04 11.92
N VAL A 517 -10.45 64.94 12.66
CA VAL A 517 -11.61 64.01 12.53
C VAL A 517 -12.81 64.60 13.28
N THR A 518 -13.97 64.57 12.64
CA THR A 518 -15.20 65.18 13.17
C THR A 518 -16.35 64.18 13.39
N SER A 519 -16.19 62.90 12.98
CA SER A 519 -17.24 61.88 13.06
C SER A 519 -16.78 60.66 13.84
N ASN A 520 -17.73 59.84 14.31
CA ASN A 520 -17.49 58.51 14.90
C ASN A 520 -17.25 57.48 13.76
N VAL A 521 -16.56 56.42 14.12
CA VAL A 521 -16.11 55.38 13.20
C VAL A 521 -16.96 54.11 13.38
N ALA A 522 -17.29 53.44 12.28
CA ALA A 522 -17.81 52.07 12.33
C ALA A 522 -16.69 51.06 12.50
N ASP A 523 -16.93 50.01 13.26
CA ASP A 523 -16.00 48.87 13.41
C ASP A 523 -15.98 48.04 12.12
N VAL A 524 -14.80 47.53 11.80
CA VAL A 524 -14.61 46.64 10.66
C VAL A 524 -14.67 45.19 11.13
N ASP A 525 -15.65 44.42 10.65
CA ASP A 525 -15.82 43.02 10.97
C ASP A 525 -15.15 42.12 9.91
N ILE A 526 -14.31 41.18 10.38
CA ILE A 526 -13.65 40.15 9.57
C ILE A 526 -14.09 38.73 9.94
N SER A 527 -15.05 38.61 10.87
CA SER A 527 -15.42 37.31 11.45
C SER A 527 -15.95 36.32 10.41
N GLY A 528 -16.57 36.81 9.32
CA GLY A 528 -17.09 35.98 8.24
C GLY A 528 -16.03 35.23 7.42
N PHE A 529 -14.74 35.56 7.59
CA PHE A 529 -13.65 34.91 6.85
C PHE A 529 -12.83 33.95 7.70
N VAL A 530 -12.95 33.98 9.03
CA VAL A 530 -12.17 33.13 9.93
C VAL A 530 -12.83 31.76 10.04
N GLN A 531 -12.09 30.71 9.69
CA GLN A 531 -12.58 29.34 9.77
C GLN A 531 -12.69 28.89 11.24
N GLY A 532 -13.77 28.17 11.60
CA GLY A 532 -13.97 27.61 12.92
C GLY A 532 -14.85 28.45 13.84
N LYS A 533 -15.58 29.42 13.33
CA LYS A 533 -16.68 30.08 14.05
C LYS A 533 -18.04 29.64 13.50
#